data_5792149efa8d9112df9ce520e7c2698c
#
_entry.id   5792149efa8d9112df9ce520e7c2698c
#
_cell.length_a   1.000
_cell.length_b   1.000
_cell.length_c   1.000
_cell.angle_alpha   90.00
_cell.angle_beta   90.00
_cell.angle_gamma   90.00
#
_symmetry.space_group_name_H-M   'P 1'
#
loop_
_entity.id
_entity.type
_entity.pdbx_description
1 polymer ?
#
loop_
_entity_poly.entity_id
_entity_poly.type
_entity_poly.pdbx_seq_one_letter_code
_entity_poly.pdbx_strand_id
1 'polypeptide(L)'
;VAPEHNLGFRGVPQLLTRSGADFLWAAGELARMGYREVNLNLGCPSGTVTAKGKGAGMLGRPEELDHLLEDIFSASPTAVSVKTRLGIQDPEEFWPILDIYNKYPIAQLIVHTRVREDLYRRPARPELFPAILAASHTPLCYNGDLVTAADCRAFSVRFPGVGLMMGRGLVADPALASKAKGGPGADRDTLRAFHDALYEGYARDFGSRRNAMLRMKELWSYLIH
;
A
#
# COMPACT_ATOMS: atom_id res chain seq x y z
N VAL A 1 -4.56 -15.37 -4.35
CA VAL A 1 -3.74 -14.65 -5.38
C VAL A 1 -3.81 -15.32 -6.76
N ALA A 2 -4.69 -16.33 -6.94
CA ALA A 2 -4.82 -16.98 -8.25
C ALA A 2 -5.27 -15.96 -9.31
N PRO A 3 -4.62 -15.91 -10.50
CA PRO A 3 -4.86 -14.88 -11.51
C PRO A 3 -6.30 -14.78 -11.98
N GLU A 4 -7.01 -15.90 -12.03
CA GLU A 4 -8.42 -15.96 -12.43
C GLU A 4 -9.35 -15.16 -11.50
N HIS A 5 -8.96 -14.91 -10.26
CA HIS A 5 -9.70 -14.07 -9.32
C HIS A 5 -9.39 -12.57 -9.46
N ASN A 6 -8.45 -12.24 -10.33
CA ASN A 6 -7.98 -10.86 -10.56
C ASN A 6 -8.22 -10.39 -12.00
N LEU A 7 -9.16 -11.05 -12.69
CA LEU A 7 -9.54 -10.66 -14.05
C LEU A 7 -10.15 -9.27 -14.08
N GLY A 8 -9.67 -8.43 -15.00
CA GLY A 8 -10.19 -7.08 -15.19
C GLY A 8 -9.46 -5.97 -14.43
N PHE A 9 -8.47 -6.29 -13.55
CA PHE A 9 -7.62 -5.28 -12.95
C PHE A 9 -6.16 -5.72 -12.84
N ARG A 10 -5.25 -4.75 -12.79
CA ARG A 10 -3.82 -5.00 -12.62
C ARG A 10 -3.49 -5.06 -11.12
N GLY A 11 -3.54 -6.25 -10.54
CA GLY A 11 -3.16 -6.49 -9.16
C GLY A 11 -1.65 -6.65 -9.00
N VAL A 12 -1.08 -6.07 -7.94
CA VAL A 12 0.31 -6.27 -7.51
C VAL A 12 0.28 -6.99 -6.17
N PRO A 13 0.72 -8.25 -6.09
CA PRO A 13 0.80 -8.97 -4.81
C PRO A 13 1.76 -8.29 -3.85
N GLN A 14 1.39 -8.22 -2.57
CA GLN A 14 2.23 -7.63 -1.54
C GLN A 14 2.70 -8.68 -0.54
N LEU A 15 4.00 -8.71 -0.26
CA LEU A 15 4.65 -9.60 0.69
C LEU A 15 5.07 -8.84 1.96
N LEU A 16 4.89 -9.48 3.12
CA LEU A 16 5.30 -8.97 4.42
C LEU A 16 6.30 -9.92 5.04
N THR A 17 7.57 -9.69 4.79
CA THR A 17 8.67 -10.52 5.30
C THR A 17 9.85 -9.64 5.73
N ARG A 18 10.82 -10.24 6.43
CA ARG A 18 12.15 -9.70 6.72
C ARG A 18 13.26 -10.62 6.19
N SER A 19 12.90 -11.61 5.39
CA SER A 19 13.82 -12.61 4.83
C SER A 19 13.86 -12.44 3.31
N GLY A 20 15.05 -12.20 2.75
CA GLY A 20 15.26 -12.15 1.30
C GLY A 20 14.92 -13.49 0.65
N ALA A 21 15.30 -14.61 1.28
CA ALA A 21 15.00 -15.95 0.78
C ALA A 21 13.49 -16.22 0.69
N ASP A 22 12.69 -15.85 1.73
CA ASP A 22 11.23 -16.00 1.69
C ASP A 22 10.60 -15.11 0.60
N PHE A 23 11.13 -13.88 0.44
CA PHE A 23 10.66 -12.97 -0.60
C PHE A 23 10.91 -13.57 -2.00
N LEU A 24 12.14 -14.01 -2.25
CA LEU A 24 12.54 -14.56 -3.55
C LEU A 24 11.79 -15.84 -3.89
N TRP A 25 11.59 -16.73 -2.91
CA TRP A 25 10.75 -17.90 -3.11
C TRP A 25 9.32 -17.53 -3.52
N ALA A 26 8.68 -16.64 -2.77
CA ALA A 26 7.31 -16.20 -3.05
C ALA A 26 7.21 -15.42 -4.38
N ALA A 27 8.20 -14.57 -4.69
CA ALA A 27 8.26 -13.87 -5.96
C ALA A 27 8.40 -14.83 -7.14
N GLY A 28 9.17 -15.93 -6.99
CA GLY A 28 9.27 -17.00 -7.97
C GLY A 28 7.94 -17.70 -8.23
N GLU A 29 7.17 -18.02 -7.18
CA GLU A 29 5.83 -18.59 -7.33
C GLU A 29 4.87 -17.61 -8.02
N LEU A 30 4.89 -16.35 -7.62
CA LEU A 30 4.07 -15.31 -8.22
C LEU A 30 4.43 -15.05 -9.70
N ALA A 31 5.72 -15.10 -10.04
CA ALA A 31 6.17 -15.00 -11.43
C ALA A 31 5.63 -16.16 -12.29
N ARG A 32 5.61 -17.39 -11.75
CA ARG A 32 5.01 -18.55 -12.42
C ARG A 32 3.49 -18.40 -12.65
N MET A 33 2.82 -17.65 -11.77
CA MET A 33 1.40 -17.29 -11.92
C MET A 33 1.18 -16.13 -12.91
N GLY A 34 2.25 -15.55 -13.48
CA GLY A 34 2.17 -14.45 -14.45
C GLY A 34 2.25 -13.05 -13.86
N TYR A 35 2.49 -12.89 -12.56
CA TYR A 35 2.73 -11.57 -11.97
C TYR A 35 4.10 -11.04 -12.38
N ARG A 36 4.12 -9.78 -12.83
CA ARG A 36 5.35 -9.12 -13.30
C ARG A 36 5.98 -8.21 -12.25
N GLU A 37 5.24 -7.93 -11.18
CA GLU A 37 5.65 -7.06 -10.09
C GLU A 37 5.18 -7.63 -8.75
N VAL A 38 6.03 -7.53 -7.72
CA VAL A 38 5.71 -7.87 -6.34
C VAL A 38 6.07 -6.69 -5.45
N ASN A 39 5.21 -6.36 -4.51
CA ASN A 39 5.44 -5.27 -3.57
C ASN A 39 5.98 -5.78 -2.23
N LEU A 40 7.01 -5.13 -1.70
CA LEU A 40 7.51 -5.37 -0.34
C LEU A 40 6.87 -4.41 0.66
N ASN A 41 6.26 -4.94 1.72
CA ASN A 41 5.65 -4.14 2.78
C ASN A 41 6.68 -3.79 3.86
N LEU A 42 7.09 -2.54 3.90
CA LEU A 42 7.93 -1.94 4.95
C LEU A 42 7.17 -0.83 5.73
N GLY A 43 5.83 -0.83 5.65
CA GLY A 43 5.01 0.22 6.25
C GLY A 43 3.97 -0.24 7.27
N CYS A 44 3.76 -1.55 7.48
CA CYS A 44 2.78 -2.04 8.44
C CYS A 44 3.18 -1.68 9.87
N PRO A 45 2.38 -0.85 10.61
CA PRO A 45 2.73 -0.39 11.95
C PRO A 45 2.24 -1.31 13.07
N SER A 46 1.57 -2.42 12.75
CA SER A 46 1.00 -3.34 13.73
C SER A 46 2.05 -3.85 14.72
N GLY A 47 1.75 -3.80 16.01
CA GLY A 47 2.66 -4.23 17.07
C GLY A 47 3.13 -5.68 16.90
N THR A 48 2.24 -6.59 16.50
CA THR A 48 2.58 -8.00 16.25
C THR A 48 3.51 -8.21 15.05
N VAL A 49 3.47 -7.29 14.09
CA VAL A 49 4.33 -7.30 12.89
C VAL A 49 5.69 -6.69 13.21
N THR A 50 5.70 -5.51 13.83
CA THR A 50 6.91 -4.75 14.13
C THR A 50 7.76 -5.40 15.21
N ALA A 51 7.15 -6.07 16.20
CA ALA A 51 7.87 -6.88 17.20
C ALA A 51 8.71 -8.02 16.58
N LYS A 52 8.32 -8.48 15.38
CA LYS A 52 9.07 -9.49 14.61
C LYS A 52 10.06 -8.86 13.62
N GLY A 53 10.32 -7.57 13.67
CA GLY A 53 11.18 -6.83 12.75
C GLY A 53 10.63 -6.74 11.33
N LYS A 54 9.32 -6.98 11.10
CA LYS A 54 8.67 -6.90 9.79
C LYS A 54 7.95 -5.58 9.61
N GLY A 55 7.57 -5.26 8.37
CA GLY A 55 6.84 -4.03 8.06
C GLY A 55 7.61 -2.79 8.51
N ALA A 56 6.95 -1.84 9.17
CA ALA A 56 7.61 -0.63 9.67
C ALA A 56 8.69 -0.91 10.74
N GLY A 57 8.69 -2.10 11.37
CA GLY A 57 9.74 -2.48 12.31
C GLY A 57 11.14 -2.61 11.68
N MET A 58 11.22 -2.81 10.38
CA MET A 58 12.48 -2.84 9.63
C MET A 58 13.11 -1.45 9.50
N LEU A 59 12.31 -0.37 9.52
CA LEU A 59 12.80 1.00 9.32
C LEU A 59 13.72 1.50 10.44
N GLY A 60 13.64 0.91 11.63
CA GLY A 60 14.56 1.19 12.73
C GLY A 60 15.87 0.42 12.67
N ARG A 61 16.15 -0.29 11.55
CA ARG A 61 17.30 -1.18 11.37
C ARG A 61 17.91 -0.99 9.98
N PRO A 62 18.57 0.16 9.71
CA PRO A 62 19.03 0.52 8.38
C PRO A 62 19.95 -0.54 7.73
N GLU A 63 20.85 -1.13 8.50
CA GLU A 63 21.77 -2.17 8.01
C GLU A 63 21.01 -3.45 7.60
N GLU A 64 20.07 -3.91 8.43
CA GLU A 64 19.23 -5.08 8.09
C GLU A 64 18.33 -4.77 6.87
N LEU A 65 17.85 -3.53 6.73
CA LEU A 65 17.09 -3.09 5.57
C LEU A 65 17.91 -3.13 4.29
N ASP A 66 19.13 -2.61 4.34
CA ASP A 66 20.06 -2.60 3.20
C ASP A 66 20.36 -4.04 2.73
N HIS A 67 20.75 -4.93 3.64
CA HIS A 67 20.96 -6.35 3.33
C HIS A 67 19.71 -7.05 2.78
N LEU A 68 18.53 -6.78 3.34
CA LEU A 68 17.28 -7.35 2.82
C LEU A 68 17.05 -6.94 1.36
N LEU A 69 17.28 -5.67 1.04
CA LEU A 69 17.09 -5.16 -0.32
C LEU A 69 18.16 -5.69 -1.26
N GLU A 70 19.41 -5.80 -0.82
CA GLU A 70 20.49 -6.42 -1.59
C GLU A 70 20.14 -7.86 -1.97
N ASP A 71 19.72 -8.69 -1.01
CA ASP A 71 19.27 -10.05 -1.25
C ASP A 71 18.15 -10.10 -2.30
N ILE A 72 17.13 -9.25 -2.14
CA ILE A 72 15.96 -9.24 -3.01
C ILE A 72 16.35 -8.79 -4.43
N PHE A 73 17.07 -7.68 -4.56
CA PHE A 73 17.38 -7.11 -5.88
C PHE A 73 18.48 -7.85 -6.63
N SER A 74 19.30 -8.66 -5.95
CA SER A 74 20.29 -9.50 -6.59
C SER A 74 19.68 -10.64 -7.42
N ALA A 75 18.47 -11.13 -7.09
CA ALA A 75 17.93 -12.35 -7.67
C ALA A 75 16.42 -12.35 -7.93
N SER A 76 15.70 -11.23 -7.73
CA SER A 76 14.26 -11.21 -7.95
C SER A 76 13.89 -11.47 -9.41
N PRO A 77 13.00 -12.43 -9.70
CA PRO A 77 12.52 -12.72 -11.05
C PRO A 77 11.45 -11.72 -11.53
N THR A 78 11.01 -10.80 -10.67
CA THR A 78 9.98 -9.79 -10.95
C THR A 78 10.49 -8.39 -10.67
N ALA A 79 9.84 -7.37 -11.22
CA ALA A 79 10.00 -6.02 -10.72
C ALA A 79 9.57 -5.95 -9.25
N VAL A 80 10.26 -5.15 -8.45
CA VAL A 80 9.96 -4.99 -7.02
C VAL A 80 9.61 -3.55 -6.72
N SER A 81 8.40 -3.33 -6.20
CA SER A 81 8.01 -2.07 -5.60
C SER A 81 8.04 -2.16 -4.07
N VAL A 82 8.15 -1.02 -3.41
CA VAL A 82 8.23 -0.94 -1.95
C VAL A 82 7.16 -0.01 -1.41
N LYS A 83 6.45 -0.44 -0.36
CA LYS A 83 5.57 0.44 0.41
C LYS A 83 6.15 0.69 1.79
N THR A 84 6.40 1.95 2.12
CA THR A 84 7.11 2.38 3.33
C THR A 84 6.36 3.44 4.14
N ARG A 85 6.88 3.73 5.33
CA ARG A 85 6.62 4.92 6.15
C ARG A 85 7.89 5.75 6.28
N LEU A 86 7.81 6.90 6.98
CA LEU A 86 8.94 7.82 7.15
C LEU A 86 9.96 7.36 8.21
N GLY A 87 9.67 6.31 8.95
CA GLY A 87 10.52 5.83 10.05
C GLY A 87 9.68 5.31 11.22
N ILE A 88 10.29 5.25 12.39
CA ILE A 88 9.68 4.74 13.63
C ILE A 88 9.04 5.88 14.43
N GLN A 89 9.80 6.90 14.80
CA GLN A 89 9.40 7.97 15.72
C GLN A 89 9.47 9.34 15.08
N ASP A 90 10.53 9.63 14.32
CA ASP A 90 10.81 10.93 13.74
C ASP A 90 10.81 10.87 12.21
N PRO A 91 10.16 11.81 11.51
CA PRO A 91 10.23 11.91 10.05
C PRO A 91 11.65 12.07 9.50
N GLU A 92 12.58 12.63 10.25
CA GLU A 92 13.98 12.79 9.84
C GLU A 92 14.70 11.44 9.67
N GLU A 93 14.20 10.37 10.29
CA GLU A 93 14.69 9.01 10.08
C GLU A 93 14.55 8.56 8.62
N PHE A 94 13.70 9.25 7.84
CA PHE A 94 13.46 8.88 6.44
C PHE A 94 14.65 9.15 5.53
N TRP A 95 15.47 10.15 5.80
CA TRP A 95 16.55 10.52 4.90
C TRP A 95 17.59 9.39 4.73
N PRO A 96 18.17 8.84 5.80
CA PRO A 96 19.06 7.68 5.65
C PRO A 96 18.35 6.44 5.08
N ILE A 97 17.04 6.27 5.32
CA ILE A 97 16.26 5.19 4.71
C ILE A 97 16.10 5.41 3.20
N LEU A 98 15.85 6.65 2.78
CA LEU A 98 15.75 7.01 1.36
C LEU A 98 17.08 6.82 0.62
N ASP A 99 18.20 7.13 1.27
CA ASP A 99 19.53 6.87 0.72
C ASP A 99 19.76 5.38 0.45
N ILE A 100 19.24 4.50 1.32
CA ILE A 100 19.27 3.07 1.09
C ILE A 100 18.38 2.70 -0.11
N TYR A 101 17.14 3.18 -0.16
CA TYR A 101 16.25 2.90 -1.29
C TYR A 101 16.84 3.36 -2.64
N ASN A 102 17.53 4.49 -2.66
CA ASN A 102 18.16 5.03 -3.87
C ASN A 102 19.30 4.17 -4.46
N LYS A 103 19.79 3.18 -3.70
CA LYS A 103 20.79 2.22 -4.20
C LYS A 103 20.21 1.15 -5.12
N TYR A 104 18.90 0.92 -5.05
CA TYR A 104 18.25 -0.24 -5.68
C TYR A 104 17.28 0.18 -6.79
N PRO A 105 17.11 -0.65 -7.84
CA PRO A 105 16.20 -0.37 -8.95
C PRO A 105 14.73 -0.65 -8.55
N ILE A 106 14.24 0.06 -7.54
CA ILE A 106 12.86 -0.05 -7.06
C ILE A 106 11.92 0.45 -8.16
N ALA A 107 10.97 -0.38 -8.60
CA ALA A 107 10.04 -0.04 -9.67
C ALA A 107 9.09 1.12 -9.29
N GLN A 108 8.66 1.17 -8.03
CA GLN A 108 7.90 2.28 -7.45
C GLN A 108 8.06 2.28 -5.93
N LEU A 109 8.33 3.45 -5.36
CA LEU A 109 8.35 3.65 -3.91
C LEU A 109 7.06 4.35 -3.46
N ILE A 110 6.23 3.63 -2.71
CA ILE A 110 4.98 4.15 -2.17
C ILE A 110 5.25 4.66 -0.76
N VAL A 111 5.20 5.98 -0.58
CA VAL A 111 5.55 6.63 0.68
C VAL A 111 4.28 7.05 1.42
N HIS A 112 4.03 6.42 2.58
CA HIS A 112 3.06 6.89 3.55
C HIS A 112 3.73 7.91 4.47
N THR A 113 3.37 9.19 4.32
CA THR A 113 4.03 10.30 5.02
C THR A 113 3.65 10.40 6.51
N ARG A 114 3.72 9.27 7.20
CA ARG A 114 3.63 9.09 8.66
C ARG A 114 4.79 8.24 9.14
N VAL A 115 5.21 8.44 10.39
CA VAL A 115 6.07 7.49 11.10
C VAL A 115 5.23 6.33 11.67
N ARG A 116 5.90 5.25 12.12
CA ARG A 116 5.21 4.09 12.69
C ARG A 116 4.33 4.46 13.89
N GLU A 117 4.86 5.30 14.81
CA GLU A 117 4.18 5.66 16.06
C GLU A 117 2.94 6.55 15.87
N ASP A 118 2.84 7.24 14.75
CA ASP A 118 1.62 7.98 14.42
C ASP A 118 0.41 7.05 14.28
N LEU A 119 0.62 5.81 13.87
CA LEU A 119 -0.44 4.88 13.44
C LEU A 119 -1.35 5.57 12.42
N TYR A 120 -2.58 5.93 12.85
CA TYR A 120 -3.55 6.78 12.15
C TYR A 120 -4.09 7.90 13.04
N ARG A 121 -3.46 8.15 14.20
CA ARG A 121 -3.90 9.14 15.20
C ARG A 121 -3.43 10.55 14.88
N ARG A 122 -2.30 10.68 14.17
CA ARG A 122 -1.77 11.96 13.69
C ARG A 122 -2.01 12.08 12.19
N PRO A 123 -2.17 13.30 11.64
CA PRO A 123 -2.30 13.50 10.21
C PRO A 123 -1.04 13.05 9.45
N ALA A 124 -1.21 12.73 8.17
CA ALA A 124 -0.09 12.58 7.26
C ALA A 124 0.60 13.94 7.06
N ARG A 125 1.88 13.90 6.61
CA ARG A 125 2.73 15.09 6.41
C ARG A 125 3.00 15.34 4.93
N PRO A 126 2.00 15.82 4.15
CA PRO A 126 2.18 16.08 2.71
C PRO A 126 3.21 17.19 2.44
N GLU A 127 3.51 18.04 3.43
CA GLU A 127 4.51 19.09 3.35
C GLU A 127 5.93 18.56 3.18
N LEU A 128 6.23 17.34 3.62
CA LEU A 128 7.53 16.69 3.44
C LEU A 128 7.71 16.10 2.03
N PHE A 129 6.62 15.86 1.32
CA PHE A 129 6.67 15.14 0.04
C PHE A 129 7.47 15.85 -1.06
N PRO A 130 7.48 17.21 -1.19
CA PRO A 130 8.33 17.90 -2.15
C PRO A 130 9.81 17.57 -1.99
N ALA A 131 10.31 17.57 -0.76
CA ALA A 131 11.72 17.27 -0.48
C ALA A 131 12.02 15.78 -0.77
N ILE A 132 11.12 14.88 -0.43
CA ILE A 132 11.23 13.46 -0.75
C ILE A 132 11.24 13.24 -2.26
N LEU A 133 10.39 13.93 -3.00
CA LEU A 133 10.32 13.85 -4.46
C LEU A 133 11.62 14.33 -5.11
N ALA A 134 12.20 15.40 -4.59
CA ALA A 134 13.46 15.95 -5.10
C ALA A 134 14.67 15.05 -4.82
N ALA A 135 14.67 14.31 -3.71
CA ALA A 135 15.78 13.45 -3.29
C ALA A 135 15.67 11.99 -3.77
N SER A 136 14.49 11.57 -4.25
CA SER A 136 14.28 10.19 -4.71
C SER A 136 14.79 9.97 -6.12
N HIS A 137 15.54 8.88 -6.33
CA HIS A 137 15.89 8.38 -7.65
C HIS A 137 14.85 7.42 -8.23
N THR A 138 13.84 7.08 -7.45
CA THR A 138 12.81 6.08 -7.75
C THR A 138 11.49 6.77 -8.06
N PRO A 139 10.68 6.27 -9.01
CA PRO A 139 9.32 6.76 -9.22
C PRO A 139 8.49 6.66 -7.94
N LEU A 140 7.89 7.79 -7.52
CA LEU A 140 7.14 7.86 -6.27
C LEU A 140 5.64 7.66 -6.46
N CYS A 141 5.01 7.10 -5.43
CA CYS A 141 3.58 7.10 -5.23
C CYS A 141 3.28 7.66 -3.83
N TYR A 142 2.44 8.68 -3.75
CA TYR A 142 2.03 9.26 -2.48
C TYR A 142 0.92 8.46 -1.81
N ASN A 143 1.04 8.24 -0.53
CA ASN A 143 -0.01 7.69 0.32
C ASN A 143 -0.14 8.53 1.60
N GLY A 144 -1.34 8.96 1.93
CA GLY A 144 -1.61 9.71 3.17
C GLY A 144 -2.88 10.57 3.04
N ASP A 145 -3.90 10.26 3.84
CA ASP A 145 -5.14 11.04 4.02
C ASP A 145 -5.85 11.52 2.73
N LEU A 146 -5.72 10.75 1.65
CA LEU A 146 -6.50 10.96 0.42
C LEU A 146 -7.88 10.35 0.63
N VAL A 147 -8.81 11.13 1.14
CA VAL A 147 -10.14 10.65 1.53
C VAL A 147 -11.26 11.24 0.66
N THR A 148 -11.02 12.36 -0.02
CA THR A 148 -11.97 12.97 -0.97
C THR A 148 -11.39 13.09 -2.37
N ALA A 149 -12.27 13.21 -3.36
CA ALA A 149 -11.85 13.49 -4.74
C ALA A 149 -11.16 14.86 -4.87
N ALA A 150 -11.51 15.81 -4.01
CA ALA A 150 -10.86 17.12 -3.96
C ALA A 150 -9.41 17.00 -3.50
N ASP A 151 -9.15 16.23 -2.43
CA ASP A 151 -7.79 15.97 -1.94
C ASP A 151 -6.91 15.32 -3.02
N CYS A 152 -7.45 14.30 -3.69
CA CYS A 152 -6.75 13.61 -4.76
C CYS A 152 -6.42 14.55 -5.94
N ARG A 153 -7.37 15.37 -6.37
CA ARG A 153 -7.16 16.34 -7.46
C ARG A 153 -6.16 17.43 -7.06
N ALA A 154 -6.31 17.99 -5.86
CA ALA A 154 -5.40 19.02 -5.36
C ALA A 154 -3.95 18.49 -5.31
N PHE A 155 -3.76 17.26 -4.84
CA PHE A 155 -2.45 16.63 -4.82
C PHE A 155 -1.91 16.38 -6.23
N SER A 156 -2.72 15.84 -7.15
CA SER A 156 -2.31 15.59 -8.55
C SER A 156 -1.96 16.86 -9.32
N VAL A 157 -2.64 17.98 -9.05
CA VAL A 157 -2.31 19.29 -9.62
C VAL A 157 -0.98 19.81 -9.10
N ARG A 158 -0.72 19.62 -7.79
CA ARG A 158 0.54 20.06 -7.16
C ARG A 158 1.74 19.21 -7.60
N PHE A 159 1.53 17.91 -7.84
CA PHE A 159 2.58 16.95 -8.17
C PHE A 159 2.20 16.13 -9.42
N PRO A 160 2.28 16.74 -10.63
CA PRO A 160 1.94 16.05 -11.86
C PRO A 160 2.81 14.79 -12.07
N GLY A 161 2.20 13.70 -12.51
CA GLY A 161 2.89 12.43 -12.77
C GLY A 161 3.17 11.55 -11.54
N VAL A 162 2.95 12.05 -10.31
CA VAL A 162 3.07 11.23 -9.10
C VAL A 162 1.84 10.33 -8.94
N GLY A 163 2.07 9.04 -8.73
CA GLY A 163 1.02 8.07 -8.41
C GLY A 163 0.34 8.39 -7.06
N LEU A 164 -0.94 8.07 -6.93
CA LEU A 164 -1.69 8.20 -5.67
C LEU A 164 -2.15 6.83 -5.18
N MET A 165 -1.87 6.51 -3.92
CA MET A 165 -2.42 5.34 -3.26
C MET A 165 -3.48 5.76 -2.23
N MET A 166 -4.71 5.36 -2.48
CA MET A 166 -5.84 5.58 -1.58
C MET A 166 -6.12 4.28 -0.80
N GLY A 167 -6.30 4.36 0.50
CA GLY A 167 -6.70 3.23 1.35
C GLY A 167 -8.10 3.43 1.88
N ARG A 168 -8.21 3.98 3.09
CA ARG A 168 -9.49 4.22 3.80
C ARG A 168 -10.50 5.01 2.98
N GLY A 169 -10.05 5.98 2.19
CA GLY A 169 -10.93 6.75 1.31
C GLY A 169 -11.65 5.89 0.28
N LEU A 170 -10.99 4.87 -0.32
CA LEU A 170 -11.64 3.94 -1.26
C LEU A 170 -12.60 2.96 -0.56
N VAL A 171 -12.35 2.63 0.71
CA VAL A 171 -13.29 1.81 1.49
C VAL A 171 -14.53 2.63 1.83
N ALA A 172 -14.36 3.92 2.19
CA ALA A 172 -15.47 4.82 2.47
C ALA A 172 -16.27 5.21 1.21
N ASP A 173 -15.58 5.38 0.09
CA ASP A 173 -16.19 5.72 -1.20
C ASP A 173 -15.55 4.88 -2.32
N PRO A 174 -16.15 3.75 -2.71
CA PRO A 174 -15.63 2.89 -3.78
C PRO A 174 -15.48 3.60 -5.13
N ALA A 175 -16.21 4.69 -5.36
CA ALA A 175 -16.11 5.51 -6.56
C ALA A 175 -15.06 6.63 -6.47
N LEU A 176 -14.32 6.75 -5.37
CA LEU A 176 -13.36 7.83 -5.14
C LEU A 176 -12.35 8.00 -6.28
N ALA A 177 -11.82 6.90 -6.81
CA ALA A 177 -10.86 6.95 -7.90
C ALA A 177 -11.48 7.48 -9.20
N SER A 178 -12.73 7.12 -9.50
CA SER A 178 -13.49 7.67 -10.63
C SER A 178 -13.72 9.17 -10.44
N LYS A 179 -14.25 9.57 -9.30
CA LYS A 179 -14.49 10.99 -8.97
C LYS A 179 -13.22 11.83 -9.01
N ALA A 180 -12.09 11.29 -8.56
CA ALA A 180 -10.80 11.99 -8.60
C ALA A 180 -10.35 12.27 -10.03
N LYS A 181 -10.68 11.38 -10.98
CA LYS A 181 -10.41 11.53 -12.42
C LYS A 181 -11.47 12.32 -13.18
N GLY A 182 -12.45 12.91 -12.48
CA GLY A 182 -13.56 13.65 -13.11
C GLY A 182 -14.70 12.78 -13.63
N GLY A 183 -14.67 11.47 -13.34
CA GLY A 183 -15.75 10.55 -13.67
C GLY A 183 -16.93 10.61 -12.69
N PRO A 184 -17.97 9.81 -12.94
CA PRO A 184 -19.17 9.78 -12.10
C PRO A 184 -18.87 9.16 -10.72
N GLY A 185 -19.70 9.56 -9.74
CA GLY A 185 -19.84 8.84 -8.48
C GLY A 185 -20.64 7.56 -8.66
N ALA A 186 -20.72 6.76 -7.62
CA ALA A 186 -21.67 5.65 -7.56
C ALA A 186 -23.00 6.17 -6.98
N ASP A 187 -24.09 5.83 -7.63
CA ASP A 187 -25.44 6.04 -7.09
C ASP A 187 -25.77 4.98 -6.03
N ARG A 188 -26.93 5.14 -5.40
CA ARG A 188 -27.37 4.24 -4.33
C ARG A 188 -27.49 2.79 -4.79
N ASP A 189 -27.99 2.56 -5.99
CA ASP A 189 -28.22 1.22 -6.51
C ASP A 189 -26.91 0.53 -6.84
N THR A 190 -25.95 1.23 -7.43
CA THR A 190 -24.58 0.77 -7.67
C THR A 190 -23.87 0.42 -6.35
N LEU A 191 -23.98 1.29 -5.32
CA LEU A 191 -23.37 1.02 -4.01
C LEU A 191 -24.02 -0.18 -3.33
N ARG A 192 -25.34 -0.34 -3.46
CA ARG A 192 -26.06 -1.51 -2.94
C ARG A 192 -25.63 -2.78 -3.64
N ALA A 193 -25.58 -2.77 -4.96
CA ALA A 193 -25.12 -3.92 -5.74
C ALA A 193 -23.68 -4.33 -5.37
N PHE A 194 -22.78 -3.36 -5.20
CA PHE A 194 -21.42 -3.59 -4.74
C PHE A 194 -21.38 -4.21 -3.33
N HIS A 195 -22.14 -3.65 -2.38
CA HIS A 195 -22.25 -4.15 -1.02
C HIS A 195 -22.74 -5.60 -1.00
N ASP A 196 -23.83 -5.89 -1.75
CA ASP A 196 -24.44 -7.21 -1.78
C ASP A 196 -23.50 -8.24 -2.44
N ALA A 197 -22.79 -7.86 -3.50
CA ALA A 197 -21.78 -8.70 -4.14
C ALA A 197 -20.62 -9.05 -3.18
N LEU A 198 -20.13 -8.09 -2.39
CA LEU A 198 -19.11 -8.34 -1.36
C LEU A 198 -19.62 -9.29 -0.28
N TYR A 199 -20.83 -9.05 0.23
CA TYR A 199 -21.42 -9.88 1.27
C TYR A 199 -21.60 -11.33 0.81
N GLU A 200 -22.16 -11.55 -0.38
CA GLU A 200 -22.35 -12.89 -0.93
C GLU A 200 -21.01 -13.56 -1.28
N GLY A 201 -20.02 -12.80 -1.76
CA GLY A 201 -18.66 -13.28 -1.95
C GLY A 201 -18.05 -13.80 -0.65
N TYR A 202 -18.06 -13.01 0.41
CA TYR A 202 -17.57 -13.45 1.71
C TYR A 202 -18.38 -14.61 2.31
N ALA A 203 -19.71 -14.63 2.12
CA ALA A 203 -20.55 -15.74 2.61
C ALA A 203 -20.17 -17.07 1.95
N ARG A 204 -19.89 -17.05 0.66
CA ARG A 204 -19.41 -18.20 -0.10
C ARG A 204 -18.01 -18.63 0.35
N ASP A 205 -17.06 -17.69 0.40
CA ASP A 205 -15.65 -18.00 0.67
C ASP A 205 -15.44 -18.49 2.11
N PHE A 206 -16.19 -17.94 3.08
CA PHE A 206 -16.12 -18.38 4.49
C PHE A 206 -17.07 -19.52 4.82
N GLY A 207 -17.92 -19.93 3.89
CA GLY A 207 -18.98 -20.94 4.13
C GLY A 207 -19.96 -20.54 5.24
N SER A 208 -20.08 -19.23 5.56
CA SER A 208 -20.84 -18.73 6.70
C SER A 208 -21.28 -17.29 6.53
N ARG A 209 -22.60 -17.06 6.52
CA ARG A 209 -23.18 -15.71 6.53
C ARG A 209 -22.83 -14.89 7.76
N ARG A 210 -22.67 -15.56 8.93
CA ARG A 210 -22.24 -14.91 10.17
C ARG A 210 -20.82 -14.34 10.04
N ASN A 211 -19.89 -15.12 9.48
CA ASN A 211 -18.52 -14.68 9.28
C ASN A 211 -18.46 -13.57 8.23
N ALA A 212 -19.23 -13.66 7.16
CA ALA A 212 -19.37 -12.59 6.19
C ALA A 212 -19.84 -11.29 6.84
N MET A 213 -20.89 -11.34 7.67
CA MET A 213 -21.39 -10.17 8.38
C MET A 213 -20.35 -9.55 9.34
N LEU A 214 -19.56 -10.37 10.03
CA LEU A 214 -18.48 -9.89 10.89
C LEU A 214 -17.40 -9.16 10.08
N ARG A 215 -17.09 -9.66 8.87
CA ARG A 215 -16.16 -9.00 7.96
C ARG A 215 -16.72 -7.70 7.40
N MET A 216 -18.00 -7.69 7.03
CA MET A 216 -18.68 -6.48 6.55
C MET A 216 -18.73 -5.36 7.58
N LYS A 217 -18.79 -5.66 8.89
CA LYS A 217 -18.74 -4.65 9.95
C LYS A 217 -17.49 -3.78 9.89
N GLU A 218 -16.35 -4.35 9.53
CA GLU A 218 -15.11 -3.58 9.35
C GLU A 218 -15.26 -2.56 8.21
N LEU A 219 -15.90 -2.95 7.11
CA LEU A 219 -16.14 -2.07 5.97
C LEU A 219 -17.19 -1.00 6.30
N TRP A 220 -18.26 -1.36 6.98
CA TRP A 220 -19.33 -0.43 7.37
C TRP A 220 -18.82 0.70 8.26
N SER A 221 -17.82 0.44 9.11
CA SER A 221 -17.21 1.51 9.92
C SER A 221 -16.59 2.64 9.10
N TYR A 222 -16.34 2.43 7.82
CA TYR A 222 -15.86 3.44 6.86
C TYR A 222 -16.95 3.97 5.94
N LEU A 223 -17.97 3.16 5.60
CA LEU A 223 -19.02 3.49 4.64
C LEU A 223 -20.12 4.39 5.21
N ILE A 224 -20.22 4.54 6.54
CA ILE A 224 -21.32 5.22 7.24
C ILE A 224 -21.02 6.71 7.54
N HIS A 225 -19.90 7.26 7.05
CA HIS A 225 -19.52 8.65 7.32
C HIS A 225 -19.76 9.56 6.13
#